data_b8a562152f7b7d393a8cc99830d5c881
#
_entry.id   b8a562152f7b7d393a8cc99830d5c881
#
_cell.length_a   1.000
_cell.length_b   1.000
_cell.length_c   1.000
_cell.angle_alpha   90.00
_cell.angle_beta   90.00
_cell.angle_gamma   90.00
#
_symmetry.space_group_name_H-M   'P 1'
#
loop_
_entity.id
_entity.type
_entity.pdbx_description
1 polymer ?
#
loop_
_entity_poly.entity_id
_entity_poly.type
_entity_poly.pdbx_seq_one_letter_code
_entity_poly.pdbx_strand_id
1 'polypeptide(L)'
;MVVVATSASGARKVATIKTASGPIETGVGFLSLPPADNVTQFKRVRAAGANYLVIRPVAWSSIAPSGATEPTGFQPTDPADPNYKWSGLDTQVKAAVAAGLKPILIVTKAPQWAEGSGRSGGPGTYKPSPSKLAKFLTAAARRYSGTFMDLPRVRYWGIWSEPNLNTFMSPQTVGGKSFSPGWYRSMLNAAADALHGVNSSNVVIGGETAPFGVKSADRFGTMPIAFMEKVLCISEKGVRNKKTKKISSYVYKPACKAKTKVDVWSHHPYTQGGPTFRAKLHGNASLGDLGDMRNVLNAAIKAKNVVSSKKIRFWVTEFSWDSKPPDPKGVPIAMETRWVSEMLYRTWSSGVSLVTWFILRDQPTNLQWQSGLYYLGSTGVSSDKPKPILRAFRFPFVAIPQVVSKKKTIVQLWGRTPTSSAGSVVIERKSGSKWKKVKTLSANGSGIFKASITKPANTVLFRARLADGSDQSVAFSLKAPKHPWKGCPFGTC
;
A
#
# COMPACT_ATOMS: atom_id res chain seq x y z
N MET A 1 -1.42 23.01 1.17
CA MET A 1 -2.79 23.45 0.82
C MET A 1 -3.50 22.27 0.19
N VAL A 2 -4.49 21.72 0.82
CA VAL A 2 -5.27 20.59 0.33
C VAL A 2 -6.68 21.01 0.04
N VAL A 3 -7.13 20.66 -1.13
CA VAL A 3 -8.52 20.75 -1.51
C VAL A 3 -9.23 19.48 -1.05
N VAL A 4 -10.14 19.59 -0.13
CA VAL A 4 -11.09 18.54 0.20
C VAL A 4 -12.20 18.62 -0.85
N ALA A 5 -12.38 17.55 -1.64
CA ALA A 5 -13.49 17.45 -2.56
C ALA A 5 -14.80 17.44 -1.78
N THR A 6 -15.68 18.39 -2.08
CA THR A 6 -17.02 18.47 -1.53
C THR A 6 -17.96 17.54 -2.27
N SER A 7 -18.73 16.73 -1.55
CA SER A 7 -20.03 16.27 -1.99
C SER A 7 -20.97 17.45 -2.14
N ALA A 8 -21.86 17.41 -3.10
CA ALA A 8 -22.73 18.49 -3.55
C ALA A 8 -23.33 19.37 -2.42
N SER A 9 -23.38 20.68 -2.70
CA SER A 9 -24.02 21.78 -1.98
C SER A 9 -23.32 22.27 -0.71
N GLY A 10 -22.49 23.27 -0.88
CA GLY A 10 -21.97 24.14 0.19
C GLY A 10 -20.47 24.36 0.07
N ALA A 11 -20.06 25.58 -0.28
CA ALA A 11 -18.65 25.97 -0.30
C ALA A 11 -18.02 25.76 1.09
N ARG A 12 -17.18 24.72 1.23
CA ARG A 12 -16.37 24.49 2.43
C ARG A 12 -15.07 25.28 2.31
N LYS A 13 -14.71 25.99 3.36
CA LYS A 13 -13.38 26.59 3.52
C LYS A 13 -12.34 25.47 3.38
N VAL A 14 -11.43 25.63 2.44
CA VAL A 14 -10.31 24.75 2.19
C VAL A 14 -9.39 24.77 3.41
N ALA A 15 -9.28 23.67 4.12
CA ALA A 15 -8.28 23.53 5.16
C ALA A 15 -6.89 23.48 4.50
N THR A 16 -5.96 24.32 4.96
CA THR A 16 -4.57 24.29 4.52
C THR A 16 -3.91 23.02 5.09
N ILE A 17 -3.72 22.00 4.27
CA ILE A 17 -2.93 20.84 4.68
C ILE A 17 -1.45 21.22 4.54
N LYS A 18 -0.67 21.01 5.59
CA LYS A 18 0.79 21.02 5.47
C LYS A 18 1.16 20.07 4.34
N THR A 19 1.72 20.60 3.25
CA THR A 19 2.17 19.79 2.12
C THR A 19 3.12 18.74 2.62
N ALA A 20 2.85 17.47 2.30
CA ALA A 20 3.81 16.39 2.55
C ALA A 20 5.16 16.81 1.93
N SER A 21 6.24 16.59 2.66
CA SER A 21 7.59 16.97 2.24
C SER A 21 8.52 15.78 2.14
N GLY A 22 8.08 14.61 2.61
CA GLY A 22 8.86 13.38 2.61
C GLY A 22 8.90 12.68 1.26
N PRO A 23 9.72 11.62 1.14
CA PRO A 23 9.77 10.78 -0.04
C PRO A 23 8.44 10.03 -0.25
N ILE A 24 8.19 9.63 -1.50
CA ILE A 24 7.29 8.52 -1.81
C ILE A 24 8.08 7.50 -2.62
N GLU A 25 8.30 6.36 -2.03
CA GLU A 25 8.94 5.23 -2.70
C GLU A 25 7.88 4.35 -3.36
N THR A 26 8.30 3.49 -4.28
CA THR A 26 7.42 2.55 -4.96
C THR A 26 7.94 1.13 -4.84
N GLY A 27 7.01 0.19 -4.80
CA GLY A 27 7.22 -1.24 -4.85
C GLY A 27 6.23 -1.92 -5.78
N VAL A 28 6.43 -3.20 -6.00
CA VAL A 28 5.49 -4.03 -6.75
C VAL A 28 5.19 -5.29 -5.95
N GLY A 29 3.93 -5.70 -5.91
CA GLY A 29 3.50 -6.98 -5.37
C GLY A 29 3.90 -8.12 -6.31
N PHE A 30 4.25 -9.26 -5.74
CA PHE A 30 4.70 -10.40 -6.48
C PHE A 30 3.84 -11.62 -6.15
N LEU A 31 3.28 -12.22 -7.16
CA LEU A 31 2.68 -13.54 -7.09
C LEU A 31 3.75 -14.58 -7.48
N SER A 32 3.78 -15.70 -6.76
CA SER A 32 4.77 -16.75 -7.01
C SER A 32 4.74 -17.19 -8.47
N LEU A 33 5.92 -17.21 -9.10
CA LEU A 33 6.15 -17.66 -10.46
C LEU A 33 7.21 -18.76 -10.45
N PRO A 34 7.35 -19.52 -11.54
CA PRO A 34 8.48 -20.43 -11.70
C PRO A 34 9.81 -19.69 -11.43
N PRO A 35 10.76 -20.32 -10.71
CA PRO A 35 12.02 -19.68 -10.34
C PRO A 35 12.81 -19.09 -11.52
N ALA A 36 12.74 -19.70 -12.70
CA ALA A 36 13.38 -19.24 -13.92
C ALA A 36 12.90 -17.85 -14.36
N ASP A 37 11.66 -17.48 -14.07
CA ASP A 37 11.06 -16.20 -14.45
C ASP A 37 11.42 -15.06 -13.48
N ASN A 38 11.82 -15.38 -12.24
CA ASN A 38 12.04 -14.38 -11.20
C ASN A 38 13.09 -13.34 -11.60
N VAL A 39 14.19 -13.74 -12.22
CA VAL A 39 15.28 -12.82 -12.62
C VAL A 39 14.76 -11.76 -13.59
N THR A 40 14.05 -12.18 -14.64
CA THR A 40 13.46 -11.26 -15.63
C THR A 40 12.41 -10.35 -15.00
N GLN A 41 11.54 -10.91 -14.20
CA GLN A 41 10.47 -10.14 -13.54
C GLN A 41 11.02 -9.09 -12.57
N PHE A 42 12.01 -9.45 -11.76
CA PHE A 42 12.57 -8.51 -10.78
C PHE A 42 13.41 -7.40 -11.44
N LYS A 43 14.10 -7.69 -12.55
CA LYS A 43 14.69 -6.64 -13.39
C LYS A 43 13.64 -5.66 -13.93
N ARG A 44 12.45 -6.15 -14.33
CA ARG A 44 11.33 -5.30 -14.77
C ARG A 44 10.76 -4.45 -13.63
N VAL A 45 10.68 -4.98 -12.41
CA VAL A 45 10.31 -4.19 -11.22
C VAL A 45 11.27 -3.01 -11.04
N ARG A 46 12.59 -3.25 -11.16
CA ARG A 46 13.58 -2.16 -11.11
C ARG A 46 13.41 -1.17 -12.26
N ALA A 47 13.22 -1.65 -13.48
CA ALA A 47 12.98 -0.81 -14.66
C ALA A 47 11.70 0.04 -14.54
N ALA A 48 10.69 -0.44 -13.79
CA ALA A 48 9.50 0.33 -13.44
C ALA A 48 9.76 1.47 -12.42
N GLY A 49 11.01 1.66 -11.96
CA GLY A 49 11.36 2.67 -10.96
C GLY A 49 10.99 2.28 -9.53
N ALA A 50 10.71 1.00 -9.28
CA ALA A 50 10.40 0.48 -7.95
C ALA A 50 11.68 0.00 -7.23
N ASN A 51 11.74 0.26 -5.92
CA ASN A 51 12.84 -0.16 -5.04
C ASN A 51 12.45 -1.34 -4.14
N TYR A 52 11.16 -1.64 -4.01
CA TYR A 52 10.66 -2.69 -3.14
C TYR A 52 9.93 -3.78 -3.91
N LEU A 53 10.04 -5.00 -3.40
CA LEU A 53 9.27 -6.15 -3.86
C LEU A 53 8.49 -6.72 -2.67
N VAL A 54 7.18 -6.78 -2.77
CA VAL A 54 6.35 -7.45 -1.76
C VAL A 54 6.22 -8.91 -2.14
N ILE A 55 6.75 -9.79 -1.31
CA ILE A 55 6.59 -11.26 -1.41
C ILE A 55 5.42 -11.66 -0.53
N ARG A 56 4.33 -12.08 -1.14
CA ARG A 56 3.11 -12.54 -0.45
C ARG A 56 2.36 -13.63 -1.22
N PRO A 57 1.74 -14.56 -0.53
CA PRO A 57 1.87 -14.79 0.90
C PRO A 57 3.19 -15.47 1.24
N VAL A 58 3.86 -15.07 2.31
CA VAL A 58 4.83 -15.94 2.99
C VAL A 58 4.01 -16.78 3.96
N ALA A 59 3.49 -17.90 3.45
CA ALA A 59 2.62 -18.76 4.23
C ALA A 59 3.45 -19.53 5.27
N TRP A 60 3.32 -19.16 6.54
CA TRP A 60 4.01 -19.83 7.64
C TRP A 60 3.73 -21.34 7.64
N SER A 61 2.49 -21.75 7.37
CA SER A 61 2.09 -23.17 7.24
C SER A 61 2.74 -23.95 6.10
N SER A 62 3.28 -23.25 5.09
CA SER A 62 4.00 -23.91 3.98
C SER A 62 5.49 -24.04 4.24
N ILE A 63 6.02 -23.27 5.19
CA ILE A 63 7.44 -23.26 5.55
C ILE A 63 7.70 -24.10 6.80
N ALA A 64 6.88 -23.94 7.83
CA ALA A 64 6.97 -24.73 9.05
C ALA A 64 6.38 -26.14 8.85
N PRO A 65 6.69 -27.10 9.73
CA PRO A 65 6.14 -28.43 9.66
C PRO A 65 4.60 -28.41 9.68
N SER A 66 4.00 -29.30 8.91
CA SER A 66 2.55 -29.55 8.87
C SER A 66 2.11 -30.45 10.02
N GLY A 67 0.79 -30.55 10.24
CA GLY A 67 0.18 -31.44 11.23
C GLY A 67 -0.64 -30.70 12.29
N ALA A 68 -1.39 -31.47 13.07
CA ALA A 68 -2.26 -30.92 14.12
C ALA A 68 -1.49 -30.56 15.41
N THR A 69 -0.36 -31.22 15.64
CA THR A 69 0.52 -31.00 16.78
C THR A 69 1.89 -30.50 16.34
N GLU A 70 2.54 -29.71 17.17
CA GLU A 70 3.93 -29.31 16.97
C GLU A 70 4.82 -30.54 17.06
N PRO A 71 5.70 -30.83 16.07
CA PRO A 71 6.52 -32.04 16.09
C PRO A 71 7.45 -32.10 17.29
N THR A 72 7.63 -33.29 17.87
CA THR A 72 8.61 -33.52 18.90
C THR A 72 10.03 -33.25 18.38
N GLY A 73 10.84 -32.53 19.16
CA GLY A 73 12.21 -32.18 18.78
C GLY A 73 12.33 -31.01 17.80
N PHE A 74 11.24 -30.47 17.27
CA PHE A 74 11.26 -29.28 16.42
C PHE A 74 11.81 -28.05 17.17
N GLN A 75 12.79 -27.38 16.55
CA GLN A 75 13.45 -26.18 17.09
C GLN A 75 12.91 -24.91 16.38
N PRO A 76 11.77 -24.35 16.81
CA PRO A 76 11.05 -23.31 16.04
C PRO A 76 11.78 -21.97 15.93
N THR A 77 12.89 -21.76 16.65
CA THR A 77 13.74 -20.57 16.54
C THR A 77 15.04 -20.80 15.77
N ASP A 78 15.33 -22.06 15.40
CA ASP A 78 16.51 -22.41 14.63
C ASP A 78 16.20 -22.41 13.12
N PRO A 79 16.81 -21.51 12.31
CA PRO A 79 16.60 -21.50 10.87
C PRO A 79 17.18 -22.74 10.14
N ALA A 80 18.03 -23.52 10.79
CA ALA A 80 18.65 -24.74 10.27
C ALA A 80 17.84 -26.00 10.54
N ASP A 81 16.77 -25.94 11.37
CA ASP A 81 15.95 -27.09 11.67
C ASP A 81 15.42 -27.74 10.37
N PRO A 82 15.65 -29.06 10.15
CA PRO A 82 15.32 -29.74 8.89
C PRO A 82 13.83 -29.81 8.58
N ASN A 83 12.97 -29.55 9.56
CA ASN A 83 11.53 -29.49 9.35
C ASN A 83 11.07 -28.21 8.64
N TYR A 84 11.91 -27.17 8.53
CA TYR A 84 11.63 -25.99 7.78
C TYR A 84 11.85 -26.17 6.26
N LYS A 85 10.92 -25.69 5.46
CA LYS A 85 10.94 -25.74 3.98
C LYS A 85 11.20 -24.35 3.39
N TRP A 86 12.45 -23.88 3.46
CA TRP A 86 12.81 -22.50 3.08
C TRP A 86 13.09 -22.30 1.59
N SER A 87 13.41 -23.37 0.83
CA SER A 87 14.02 -23.29 -0.51
C SER A 87 13.29 -22.37 -1.49
N GLY A 88 11.96 -22.40 -1.52
CA GLY A 88 11.16 -21.55 -2.39
C GLY A 88 11.26 -20.06 -2.02
N LEU A 89 11.29 -19.75 -0.73
CA LEU A 89 11.44 -18.36 -0.25
C LEU A 89 12.88 -17.87 -0.44
N ASP A 90 13.88 -18.71 -0.20
CA ASP A 90 15.30 -18.41 -0.42
C ASP A 90 15.56 -17.98 -1.86
N THR A 91 15.02 -18.75 -2.82
CA THR A 91 15.16 -18.46 -4.25
C THR A 91 14.59 -17.07 -4.59
N GLN A 92 13.41 -16.75 -4.08
CA GLN A 92 12.77 -15.45 -4.33
C GLN A 92 13.56 -14.31 -3.69
N VAL A 93 14.00 -14.47 -2.44
CA VAL A 93 14.76 -13.44 -1.71
C VAL A 93 16.12 -13.21 -2.37
N LYS A 94 16.86 -14.25 -2.75
CA LYS A 94 18.13 -14.14 -3.48
C LYS A 94 17.96 -13.39 -4.80
N ALA A 95 16.98 -13.78 -5.60
CA ALA A 95 16.71 -13.14 -6.89
C ALA A 95 16.27 -11.68 -6.75
N ALA A 96 15.46 -11.34 -5.74
CA ALA A 96 15.04 -9.98 -5.47
C ALA A 96 16.21 -9.06 -5.10
N VAL A 97 17.07 -9.52 -4.17
CA VAL A 97 18.23 -8.73 -3.74
C VAL A 97 19.27 -8.62 -4.86
N ALA A 98 19.49 -9.69 -5.63
CA ALA A 98 20.38 -9.65 -6.82
C ALA A 98 19.90 -8.65 -7.88
N ALA A 99 18.56 -8.42 -7.98
CA ALA A 99 18.00 -7.38 -8.83
C ALA A 99 18.06 -5.97 -8.21
N GLY A 100 18.66 -5.79 -7.03
CA GLY A 100 18.73 -4.52 -6.29
C GLY A 100 17.42 -4.09 -5.65
N LEU A 101 16.50 -5.02 -5.41
CA LEU A 101 15.22 -4.77 -4.73
C LEU A 101 15.34 -5.01 -3.22
N LYS A 102 14.49 -4.32 -2.46
CA LYS A 102 14.33 -4.51 -1.01
C LYS A 102 13.10 -5.40 -0.78
N PRO A 103 13.27 -6.67 -0.40
CA PRO A 103 12.12 -7.54 -0.12
C PRO A 103 11.34 -7.08 1.09
N ILE A 104 10.01 -7.12 0.98
CA ILE A 104 9.04 -7.03 2.08
C ILE A 104 8.37 -8.39 2.18
N LEU A 105 8.57 -9.11 3.27
CA LEU A 105 7.97 -10.43 3.49
C LEU A 105 6.69 -10.28 4.30
N ILE A 106 5.53 -10.61 3.70
CA ILE A 106 4.24 -10.58 4.40
C ILE A 106 3.90 -11.98 4.90
N VAL A 107 4.12 -12.19 6.20
CA VAL A 107 3.91 -13.49 6.86
C VAL A 107 2.44 -13.67 7.19
N THR A 108 1.88 -14.81 6.77
CA THR A 108 0.46 -15.16 6.93
C THR A 108 0.29 -16.66 7.18
N LYS A 109 -0.95 -17.08 7.47
CA LYS A 109 -1.40 -18.49 7.53
C LYS A 109 -0.57 -19.35 8.48
N ALA A 110 -1.04 -19.50 9.70
CA ALA A 110 -0.43 -20.37 10.70
C ALA A 110 -0.53 -21.86 10.31
N PRO A 111 0.45 -22.72 10.68
CA PRO A 111 0.23 -24.15 10.65
C PRO A 111 -0.82 -24.55 11.70
N GLN A 112 -1.50 -25.68 11.50
CA GLN A 112 -2.62 -26.10 12.34
C GLN A 112 -2.26 -26.14 13.83
N TRP A 113 -1.08 -26.65 14.17
CA TRP A 113 -0.58 -26.71 15.55
C TRP A 113 -0.34 -25.34 16.20
N ALA A 114 -0.32 -24.27 15.41
CA ALA A 114 -0.17 -22.90 15.89
C ALA A 114 -1.49 -22.10 15.84
N GLU A 115 -2.61 -22.72 15.51
CA GLU A 115 -3.94 -22.15 15.63
C GLU A 115 -4.55 -22.41 17.03
N GLY A 116 -5.56 -21.64 17.38
CA GLY A 116 -6.32 -21.85 18.61
C GLY A 116 -7.20 -23.11 18.55
N SER A 117 -7.57 -23.66 19.71
CA SER A 117 -8.52 -24.76 19.81
C SER A 117 -9.92 -24.35 19.34
N GLY A 118 -10.73 -25.34 18.88
CA GLY A 118 -12.09 -25.09 18.41
C GLY A 118 -12.15 -24.34 17.08
N ARG A 119 -11.26 -24.66 16.14
CA ARG A 119 -11.08 -24.00 14.85
C ARG A 119 -12.39 -23.85 14.09
N SER A 120 -12.72 -22.60 13.72
CA SER A 120 -13.73 -22.27 12.74
C SER A 120 -13.14 -21.29 11.72
N GLY A 121 -13.44 -21.48 10.44
CA GLY A 121 -12.88 -20.67 9.35
C GLY A 121 -11.84 -21.40 8.51
N GLY A 122 -11.18 -20.67 7.62
CA GLY A 122 -10.17 -21.22 6.71
C GLY A 122 -8.89 -21.68 7.42
N PRO A 123 -8.15 -22.62 6.84
CA PRO A 123 -6.88 -23.09 7.41
C PRO A 123 -5.88 -21.95 7.64
N GLY A 124 -5.26 -21.94 8.81
CA GLY A 124 -4.22 -21.00 9.18
C GLY A 124 -4.71 -19.61 9.60
N THR A 125 -6.03 -19.44 9.84
CA THR A 125 -6.61 -18.12 10.16
C THR A 125 -7.17 -18.01 11.56
N TYR A 126 -7.42 -19.14 12.24
CA TYR A 126 -8.14 -19.16 13.51
C TYR A 126 -7.23 -18.94 14.72
N LYS A 127 -7.35 -17.75 15.35
CA LYS A 127 -6.55 -17.39 16.53
C LYS A 127 -5.07 -17.76 16.41
N PRO A 128 -4.32 -17.30 15.37
CA PRO A 128 -2.89 -17.63 15.25
C PRO A 128 -2.15 -17.28 16.53
N SER A 129 -1.36 -18.21 17.06
CA SER A 129 -0.67 -18.03 18.34
C SER A 129 0.43 -16.94 18.25
N PRO A 130 0.34 -15.85 19.03
CA PRO A 130 1.37 -14.81 19.02
C PRO A 130 2.76 -15.32 19.39
N SER A 131 2.86 -16.19 20.39
CA SER A 131 4.14 -16.72 20.87
C SER A 131 4.80 -17.67 19.87
N LYS A 132 4.02 -18.53 19.20
CA LYS A 132 4.52 -19.43 18.16
C LYS A 132 4.91 -18.66 16.89
N LEU A 133 4.15 -17.62 16.53
CA LEU A 133 4.52 -16.71 15.44
C LEU A 133 5.84 -16.00 15.72
N ALA A 134 6.06 -15.55 16.95
CA ALA A 134 7.32 -14.93 17.37
C ALA A 134 8.52 -15.87 17.19
N LYS A 135 8.38 -17.15 17.56
CA LYS A 135 9.43 -18.17 17.35
C LYS A 135 9.74 -18.37 15.87
N PHE A 136 8.72 -18.50 15.01
CA PHE A 136 8.90 -18.58 13.57
C PHE A 136 9.59 -17.34 12.99
N LEU A 137 9.18 -16.15 13.41
CA LEU A 137 9.80 -14.89 12.96
C LEU A 137 11.25 -14.75 13.45
N THR A 138 11.58 -15.30 14.61
CA THR A 138 12.97 -15.40 15.08
C THR A 138 13.81 -16.25 14.13
N ALA A 139 13.33 -17.47 13.76
CA ALA A 139 14.02 -18.31 12.79
C ALA A 139 14.16 -17.62 11.43
N ALA A 140 13.08 -17.04 10.89
CA ALA A 140 13.09 -16.32 9.64
C ALA A 140 14.05 -15.13 9.63
N ALA A 141 14.07 -14.31 10.70
CA ALA A 141 14.96 -13.17 10.81
C ALA A 141 16.43 -13.56 10.97
N ARG A 142 16.72 -14.67 11.65
CA ARG A 142 18.05 -15.26 11.72
C ARG A 142 18.50 -15.77 10.36
N ARG A 143 17.60 -16.48 9.63
CA ARG A 143 17.87 -16.99 8.28
C ARG A 143 18.25 -15.88 7.32
N TYR A 144 17.49 -14.80 7.30
CA TYR A 144 17.72 -13.65 6.42
C TYR A 144 18.43 -12.50 7.15
N SER A 145 19.39 -12.85 8.04
CA SER A 145 20.23 -11.87 8.74
C SER A 145 21.31 -11.23 7.85
N GLY A 146 21.66 -11.89 6.74
CA GLY A 146 22.80 -11.55 5.90
C GLY A 146 24.11 -12.25 6.33
N THR A 147 24.04 -13.11 7.36
CA THR A 147 25.21 -13.85 7.89
C THR A 147 24.95 -15.36 7.96
N PHE A 148 23.77 -15.83 7.53
CA PHE A 148 23.39 -17.23 7.57
C PHE A 148 23.42 -17.83 6.15
N MET A 149 24.28 -18.83 5.89
CA MET A 149 24.36 -19.63 4.65
C MET A 149 24.32 -18.76 3.36
N ASP A 150 25.06 -17.68 3.28
CA ASP A 150 25.11 -16.74 2.13
C ASP A 150 23.74 -16.20 1.68
N LEU A 151 22.76 -16.21 2.57
CA LEU A 151 21.46 -15.63 2.32
C LEU A 151 21.48 -14.13 2.55
N PRO A 152 20.87 -13.33 1.64
CA PRO A 152 20.89 -11.90 1.77
C PRO A 152 19.98 -11.44 2.92
N ARG A 153 20.30 -10.25 3.43
CA ARG A 153 19.54 -9.64 4.51
C ARG A 153 18.16 -9.19 4.05
N VAL A 154 17.11 -9.57 4.79
CA VAL A 154 15.78 -8.98 4.73
C VAL A 154 15.54 -8.11 5.95
N ARG A 155 15.06 -6.90 5.70
CA ARG A 155 14.82 -5.89 6.73
C ARG A 155 13.33 -5.66 7.03
N TYR A 156 12.43 -5.92 6.09
CA TYR A 156 11.03 -5.50 6.13
C TYR A 156 10.09 -6.69 6.28
N TRP A 157 9.28 -6.67 7.35
CA TRP A 157 8.46 -7.81 7.80
C TRP A 157 7.03 -7.36 8.01
N GLY A 158 6.13 -7.77 7.16
CA GLY A 158 4.70 -7.55 7.30
C GLY A 158 4.06 -8.66 8.13
N ILE A 159 3.31 -8.27 9.12
CA ILE A 159 2.68 -9.18 10.07
C ILE A 159 1.22 -9.32 9.70
N TRP A 160 0.91 -10.46 9.10
CA TRP A 160 -0.38 -10.85 8.56
C TRP A 160 -0.79 -10.04 7.32
N SER A 161 -1.93 -10.44 6.68
CA SER A 161 -2.57 -9.72 5.60
C SER A 161 -4.06 -9.67 5.88
N GLU A 162 -4.65 -8.52 5.74
CA GLU A 162 -6.07 -8.20 5.90
C GLU A 162 -6.72 -8.75 7.19
N PRO A 163 -6.05 -8.55 8.36
CA PRO A 163 -6.52 -9.13 9.64
C PRO A 163 -7.87 -8.58 10.09
N ASN A 164 -8.39 -7.57 9.44
CA ASN A 164 -9.72 -7.03 9.70
C ASN A 164 -10.84 -7.81 9.00
N LEU A 165 -10.51 -8.80 8.14
CA LEU A 165 -11.47 -9.69 7.50
C LEU A 165 -11.46 -11.10 8.12
N ASN A 166 -12.66 -11.66 8.32
CA ASN A 166 -12.81 -12.99 8.92
C ASN A 166 -12.18 -14.12 8.09
N THR A 167 -12.11 -13.93 6.78
CA THR A 167 -11.46 -14.86 5.84
C THR A 167 -9.95 -15.00 6.10
N PHE A 168 -9.30 -13.95 6.59
CA PHE A 168 -7.85 -13.94 6.80
C PHE A 168 -7.45 -14.06 8.27
N MET A 169 -8.28 -13.57 9.19
CA MET A 169 -8.08 -13.75 10.63
C MET A 169 -9.41 -13.91 11.35
N SER A 170 -9.63 -15.06 11.95
CA SER A 170 -10.86 -15.40 12.65
C SER A 170 -10.62 -15.80 14.11
N PRO A 171 -11.61 -15.61 14.98
CA PRO A 171 -12.85 -14.87 14.77
C PRO A 171 -12.64 -13.35 14.86
N GLN A 172 -13.51 -12.56 14.20
CA GLN A 172 -13.52 -11.11 14.38
C GLN A 172 -14.14 -10.68 15.73
N THR A 173 -15.10 -11.46 16.21
CA THR A 173 -15.79 -11.26 17.49
C THR A 173 -15.89 -12.55 18.28
N VAL A 174 -15.99 -12.45 19.61
CA VAL A 174 -16.29 -13.56 20.53
C VAL A 174 -17.33 -13.07 21.52
N GLY A 175 -18.43 -13.80 21.66
CA GLY A 175 -19.54 -13.41 22.53
C GLY A 175 -20.09 -12.02 22.22
N GLY A 176 -20.19 -11.65 20.92
CA GLY A 176 -20.66 -10.33 20.47
C GLY A 176 -19.66 -9.18 20.72
N LYS A 177 -18.51 -9.45 21.31
CA LYS A 177 -17.47 -8.44 21.59
C LYS A 177 -16.35 -8.51 20.55
N SER A 178 -15.81 -7.36 20.16
CA SER A 178 -14.65 -7.26 19.24
C SER A 178 -13.45 -8.02 19.82
N PHE A 179 -12.92 -8.98 19.05
CA PHE A 179 -11.80 -9.85 19.45
C PHE A 179 -10.55 -9.60 18.61
N SER A 180 -10.66 -9.65 17.28
CA SER A 180 -9.53 -9.65 16.36
C SER A 180 -8.56 -8.47 16.54
N PRO A 181 -8.96 -7.22 16.81
CA PRO A 181 -8.00 -6.13 16.94
C PRO A 181 -7.06 -6.29 18.14
N GLY A 182 -7.60 -6.77 19.27
CA GLY A 182 -6.81 -7.07 20.49
C GLY A 182 -5.83 -8.22 20.25
N TRP A 183 -6.31 -9.28 19.60
CA TRP A 183 -5.51 -10.44 19.25
C TRP A 183 -4.38 -10.07 18.28
N TYR A 184 -4.70 -9.30 17.23
CA TYR A 184 -3.73 -8.81 16.27
C TYR A 184 -2.65 -7.92 16.92
N ARG A 185 -3.03 -7.05 17.86
CA ARG A 185 -2.05 -6.28 18.65
C ARG A 185 -1.08 -7.19 19.40
N SER A 186 -1.56 -8.28 20.00
CA SER A 186 -0.69 -9.25 20.66
C SER A 186 0.27 -9.92 19.69
N MET A 187 -0.19 -10.26 18.46
CA MET A 187 0.67 -10.77 17.40
C MET A 187 1.73 -9.75 16.98
N LEU A 188 1.35 -8.48 16.78
CA LEU A 188 2.29 -7.40 16.44
C LEU A 188 3.36 -7.21 17.51
N ASN A 189 2.96 -7.21 18.78
CA ASN A 189 3.90 -7.00 19.88
C ASN A 189 4.90 -8.17 19.98
N ALA A 190 4.42 -9.41 19.90
CA ALA A 190 5.27 -10.59 19.92
C ALA A 190 6.21 -10.65 18.71
N ALA A 191 5.70 -10.30 17.52
CA ALA A 191 6.50 -10.20 16.30
C ALA A 191 7.58 -9.12 16.38
N ALA A 192 7.25 -7.95 16.93
CA ALA A 192 8.20 -6.85 17.08
C ALA A 192 9.34 -7.22 18.05
N ASP A 193 9.01 -7.85 19.17
CA ASP A 193 10.02 -8.30 20.13
C ASP A 193 10.95 -9.35 19.49
N ALA A 194 10.41 -10.33 18.77
CA ALA A 194 11.20 -11.34 18.08
C ALA A 194 12.11 -10.75 17.00
N LEU A 195 11.55 -9.92 16.11
CA LEU A 195 12.30 -9.35 14.99
C LEU A 195 13.35 -8.34 15.43
N HIS A 196 13.01 -7.46 16.37
CA HIS A 196 13.97 -6.48 16.91
C HIS A 196 15.00 -7.14 17.84
N GLY A 197 14.65 -8.24 18.51
CA GLY A 197 15.59 -9.05 19.30
C GLY A 197 16.67 -9.69 18.44
N VAL A 198 16.36 -10.10 17.21
CA VAL A 198 17.37 -10.60 16.26
C VAL A 198 18.20 -9.44 15.68
N ASN A 199 17.55 -8.35 15.28
CA ASN A 199 18.25 -7.16 14.80
C ASN A 199 17.34 -5.92 14.96
N SER A 200 17.76 -4.95 15.75
CA SER A 200 17.02 -3.73 16.07
C SER A 200 16.67 -2.88 14.82
N SER A 201 17.43 -3.03 13.71
CA SER A 201 17.15 -2.33 12.46
C SER A 201 16.05 -2.99 11.61
N ASN A 202 15.53 -4.17 11.96
CA ASN A 202 14.35 -4.77 11.33
C ASN A 202 13.18 -3.81 11.44
N VAL A 203 12.31 -3.85 10.44
CA VAL A 203 11.15 -2.98 10.32
C VAL A 203 9.88 -3.82 10.36
N VAL A 204 9.08 -3.61 11.39
CA VAL A 204 7.80 -4.29 11.60
C VAL A 204 6.68 -3.48 10.96
N ILE A 205 5.99 -4.10 10.00
CA ILE A 205 4.86 -3.52 9.28
C ILE A 205 3.59 -4.17 9.81
N GLY A 206 2.73 -3.36 10.43
CA GLY A 206 1.43 -3.77 10.90
C GLY A 206 0.32 -3.06 10.12
N GLY A 207 -0.92 -3.46 10.38
CA GLY A 207 -2.08 -2.98 9.65
C GLY A 207 -2.45 -3.94 8.54
N GLU A 208 -1.91 -3.74 7.32
CA GLU A 208 -2.24 -4.57 6.15
C GLU A 208 -3.75 -4.73 5.96
N THR A 209 -4.55 -3.72 6.32
CA THR A 209 -6.00 -3.83 6.38
C THR A 209 -6.65 -3.72 5.02
N ALA A 210 -7.65 -4.59 4.75
CA ALA A 210 -8.55 -4.46 3.61
C ALA A 210 -9.36 -3.16 3.69
N PRO A 211 -9.84 -2.60 2.57
CA PRO A 211 -10.50 -1.29 2.52
C PRO A 211 -11.90 -1.29 3.12
N PHE A 212 -12.48 -2.45 3.37
CA PHE A 212 -13.87 -2.58 3.78
C PHE A 212 -14.04 -3.53 4.97
N GLY A 213 -15.17 -3.41 5.59
CA GLY A 213 -15.75 -4.27 6.61
C GLY A 213 -17.21 -3.90 6.78
N VAL A 214 -17.89 -4.53 7.72
CA VAL A 214 -19.32 -4.27 8.03
C VAL A 214 -19.49 -3.82 9.47
N LYS A 215 -20.60 -3.18 9.78
CA LYS A 215 -20.91 -2.72 11.15
C LYS A 215 -21.02 -3.90 12.13
N SER A 216 -21.61 -5.01 11.69
CA SER A 216 -21.60 -6.27 12.44
C SER A 216 -20.42 -7.11 11.96
N ALA A 217 -19.37 -7.17 12.76
CA ALA A 217 -18.11 -7.82 12.39
C ALA A 217 -18.19 -9.34 12.22
N ASP A 218 -19.33 -9.97 12.57
CA ASP A 218 -19.42 -11.42 12.77
C ASP A 218 -19.33 -12.24 11.50
N ARG A 219 -19.77 -11.71 10.36
CA ARG A 219 -19.86 -12.48 9.11
C ARG A 219 -18.78 -12.12 8.09
N PHE A 220 -18.26 -10.91 8.11
CA PHE A 220 -17.41 -10.42 7.03
C PHE A 220 -16.08 -9.87 7.54
N GLY A 221 -16.12 -8.99 8.53
CA GLY A 221 -14.95 -8.34 9.07
C GLY A 221 -15.24 -6.98 9.70
N THR A 222 -14.24 -6.48 10.41
CA THR A 222 -14.28 -5.16 11.05
C THR A 222 -13.89 -4.09 10.04
N MET A 223 -14.61 -2.95 10.01
CA MET A 223 -14.23 -1.80 9.19
C MET A 223 -12.80 -1.34 9.52
N PRO A 224 -11.95 -1.04 8.52
CA PRO A 224 -10.52 -0.82 8.73
C PRO A 224 -10.17 0.33 9.66
N ILE A 225 -10.91 1.44 9.66
CA ILE A 225 -10.67 2.54 10.60
C ILE A 225 -10.98 2.10 12.03
N ALA A 226 -12.12 1.44 12.24
CA ALA A 226 -12.51 0.92 13.55
C ALA A 226 -11.55 -0.18 14.05
N PHE A 227 -11.03 -1.02 13.13
CA PHE A 227 -10.01 -2.00 13.45
C PHE A 227 -8.71 -1.31 13.90
N MET A 228 -8.23 -0.33 13.13
CA MET A 228 -7.04 0.46 13.44
C MET A 228 -7.17 1.18 14.79
N GLU A 229 -8.30 1.81 15.05
CA GLU A 229 -8.58 2.47 16.32
C GLU A 229 -8.45 1.53 17.52
N LYS A 230 -9.06 0.34 17.43
CA LYS A 230 -8.99 -0.66 18.47
C LYS A 230 -7.60 -1.26 18.65
N VAL A 231 -6.86 -1.51 17.56
CA VAL A 231 -5.46 -1.95 17.62
C VAL A 231 -4.59 -0.90 18.29
N LEU A 232 -4.75 0.38 17.94
CA LEU A 232 -3.92 1.49 18.42
C LEU A 232 -4.47 2.15 19.70
N CYS A 233 -5.53 1.61 20.30
CA CYS A 233 -6.17 2.17 21.51
C CYS A 233 -6.59 3.64 21.36
N ILE A 234 -7.16 3.99 20.22
CA ILE A 234 -7.75 5.30 19.93
C ILE A 234 -9.26 5.14 19.74
N SER A 235 -10.00 6.15 20.09
CA SER A 235 -11.41 6.30 19.71
C SER A 235 -11.64 7.63 19.02
N GLU A 236 -12.51 7.63 18.02
CA GLU A 236 -12.98 8.86 17.40
C GLU A 236 -14.32 9.30 17.96
N LYS A 237 -14.53 10.61 17.95
CA LYS A 237 -15.84 11.22 18.27
C LYS A 237 -16.17 12.26 17.20
N GLY A 238 -17.32 12.10 16.56
CA GLY A 238 -17.81 13.07 15.60
C GLY A 238 -18.16 14.39 16.25
N VAL A 239 -17.69 15.48 15.68
CA VAL A 239 -18.03 16.85 16.06
C VAL A 239 -19.09 17.38 15.11
N ARG A 240 -20.27 17.70 15.64
CA ARG A 240 -21.39 18.20 14.84
C ARG A 240 -21.26 19.70 14.60
N ASN A 241 -21.55 20.12 13.40
CA ASN A 241 -21.72 21.53 13.09
C ASN A 241 -22.96 22.06 13.83
N LYS A 242 -22.82 23.17 14.55
CA LYS A 242 -23.89 23.75 15.37
C LYS A 242 -25.14 24.15 14.56
N LYS A 243 -24.97 24.60 13.31
CA LYS A 243 -26.05 25.04 12.42
C LYS A 243 -26.71 23.85 11.70
N THR A 244 -25.90 22.99 11.07
CA THR A 244 -26.41 21.91 10.20
C THR A 244 -26.70 20.61 10.93
N LYS A 245 -26.31 20.49 12.22
CA LYS A 245 -26.38 19.28 13.04
C LYS A 245 -25.64 18.05 12.45
N LYS A 246 -25.02 18.18 11.27
CA LYS A 246 -24.24 17.12 10.60
C LYS A 246 -22.84 17.04 11.20
N ILE A 247 -22.22 15.85 11.18
CA ILE A 247 -20.82 15.68 11.58
C ILE A 247 -19.95 16.46 10.56
N SER A 248 -19.10 17.35 11.07
CA SER A 248 -18.21 18.19 10.27
C SER A 248 -16.73 17.83 10.41
N SER A 249 -16.37 17.15 11.49
CA SER A 249 -15.00 16.72 11.78
C SER A 249 -15.00 15.60 12.83
N TYR A 250 -13.83 15.01 13.07
CA TYR A 250 -13.64 14.03 14.12
C TYR A 250 -12.50 14.47 15.04
N VAL A 251 -12.65 14.18 16.33
CA VAL A 251 -11.61 14.30 17.34
C VAL A 251 -11.23 12.90 17.84
N TYR A 252 -9.96 12.69 18.11
CA TYR A 252 -9.40 11.41 18.48
C TYR A 252 -8.85 11.48 19.91
N LYS A 253 -9.14 10.44 20.71
CA LYS A 253 -8.71 10.34 22.11
C LYS A 253 -8.16 8.94 22.40
N PRO A 254 -7.23 8.78 23.37
CA PRO A 254 -6.86 7.48 23.89
C PRO A 254 -8.10 6.73 24.40
N ALA A 255 -8.24 5.46 24.02
CA ALA A 255 -9.35 4.59 24.41
C ALA A 255 -8.96 3.54 25.44
N CYS A 256 -7.67 3.19 25.51
CA CYS A 256 -7.12 2.27 26.48
C CYS A 256 -5.63 2.52 26.74
N LYS A 257 -5.04 1.81 27.71
CA LYS A 257 -3.62 1.95 28.08
C LYS A 257 -2.68 1.02 27.30
N ALA A 258 -3.21 0.10 26.50
CA ALA A 258 -2.38 -0.86 25.76
C ALA A 258 -1.52 -0.17 24.71
N LYS A 259 -0.34 -0.71 24.50
CA LYS A 259 0.65 -0.21 23.53
C LYS A 259 0.77 -1.19 22.37
N THR A 260 1.01 -0.66 21.16
CA THR A 260 1.24 -1.43 19.94
C THR A 260 2.64 -1.18 19.45
N LYS A 261 3.46 -2.23 19.34
CA LYS A 261 4.82 -2.18 18.82
C LYS A 261 4.78 -2.34 17.31
N VAL A 262 5.06 -1.26 16.56
CA VAL A 262 5.05 -1.27 15.10
C VAL A 262 5.86 -0.09 14.55
N ASP A 263 6.60 -0.29 13.47
CA ASP A 263 7.42 0.76 12.83
C ASP A 263 6.69 1.41 11.64
N VAL A 264 5.77 0.66 11.03
CA VAL A 264 4.97 1.09 9.88
C VAL A 264 3.54 0.63 10.06
N TRP A 265 2.58 1.52 9.87
CA TRP A 265 1.19 1.13 9.63
C TRP A 265 0.94 1.06 8.14
N SER A 266 0.29 0.00 7.67
CA SER A 266 -0.04 -0.19 6.25
C SER A 266 -1.53 -0.45 6.03
N HIS A 267 -1.95 -0.22 4.78
CA HIS A 267 -3.35 -0.36 4.36
C HIS A 267 -3.44 -0.69 2.87
N HIS A 268 -4.51 -1.36 2.45
CA HIS A 268 -4.85 -1.70 1.07
C HIS A 268 -6.06 -0.87 0.63
N PRO A 269 -5.89 0.36 0.09
CA PRO A 269 -6.98 1.30 -0.15
C PRO A 269 -7.71 1.07 -1.47
N TYR A 270 -8.02 -0.17 -1.84
CA TYR A 270 -8.78 -0.47 -3.03
C TYR A 270 -10.08 0.33 -3.09
N THR A 271 -10.51 0.70 -4.29
CA THR A 271 -11.54 1.69 -4.48
C THR A 271 -12.47 1.35 -5.65
N GLN A 272 -13.75 1.67 -5.50
CA GLN A 272 -14.79 1.51 -6.52
C GLN A 272 -14.81 2.66 -7.55
N GLY A 273 -13.80 3.49 -7.55
CA GLY A 273 -13.73 4.65 -8.43
C GLY A 273 -12.29 5.15 -8.60
N GLY A 274 -12.15 6.42 -8.97
CA GLY A 274 -10.85 7.04 -9.19
C GLY A 274 -10.10 7.41 -7.90
N PRO A 275 -8.93 8.06 -8.01
CA PRO A 275 -8.03 8.38 -6.89
C PRO A 275 -8.62 9.27 -5.78
N THR A 276 -9.76 9.87 -6.03
CA THR A 276 -10.49 10.72 -5.05
C THR A 276 -11.68 10.04 -4.42
N PHE A 277 -11.96 8.80 -4.83
CA PHE A 277 -13.14 8.08 -4.34
C PHE A 277 -13.00 7.83 -2.83
N ARG A 278 -14.08 8.16 -2.11
CA ARG A 278 -14.23 7.89 -0.68
C ARG A 278 -15.23 6.78 -0.47
N ALA A 279 -14.98 5.94 0.50
CA ALA A 279 -15.89 4.87 0.88
C ALA A 279 -17.26 5.44 1.28
N LYS A 280 -18.34 4.74 0.91
CA LYS A 280 -19.72 5.15 1.25
C LYS A 280 -19.98 5.07 2.76
N LEU A 281 -19.43 4.05 3.41
CA LEU A 281 -19.58 3.86 4.85
C LEU A 281 -18.40 4.49 5.57
N HIS A 282 -18.68 5.38 6.53
CA HIS A 282 -17.65 5.86 7.45
C HIS A 282 -17.10 4.68 8.24
N GLY A 283 -15.79 4.59 8.32
CA GLY A 283 -15.10 3.43 8.92
C GLY A 283 -14.46 2.50 7.89
N ASN A 284 -14.98 2.45 6.65
CA ASN A 284 -14.28 1.90 5.50
C ASN A 284 -13.26 2.92 4.95
N ALA A 285 -12.23 2.46 4.26
CA ALA A 285 -11.16 3.33 3.78
C ALA A 285 -10.71 2.97 2.37
N SER A 286 -11.09 3.80 1.40
CA SER A 286 -10.59 3.78 0.03
C SER A 286 -9.45 4.81 -0.14
N LEU A 287 -8.93 4.99 -1.35
CA LEU A 287 -7.87 5.98 -1.64
C LEU A 287 -8.18 7.39 -1.10
N GLY A 288 -9.43 7.84 -1.22
CA GLY A 288 -9.87 9.15 -0.76
C GLY A 288 -9.91 9.30 0.77
N ASP A 289 -9.81 8.20 1.53
CA ASP A 289 -9.95 8.16 2.98
C ASP A 289 -8.61 8.02 3.72
N LEU A 290 -7.48 7.90 3.00
CA LEU A 290 -6.15 7.76 3.60
C LEU A 290 -5.81 8.87 4.61
N GLY A 291 -6.35 10.08 4.40
CA GLY A 291 -6.20 11.18 5.34
C GLY A 291 -6.83 10.91 6.70
N ASP A 292 -7.97 10.22 6.73
CA ASP A 292 -8.66 9.87 7.99
C ASP A 292 -7.85 8.81 8.75
N MET A 293 -7.34 7.77 8.08
CA MET A 293 -6.43 6.80 8.70
C MET A 293 -5.15 7.47 9.21
N ARG A 294 -4.60 8.44 8.46
CA ARG A 294 -3.45 9.21 8.90
C ARG A 294 -3.73 9.99 10.19
N ASN A 295 -4.95 10.51 10.34
CA ASN A 295 -5.37 11.21 11.55
C ASN A 295 -5.42 10.26 12.77
N VAL A 296 -5.95 9.05 12.60
CA VAL A 296 -5.94 8.01 13.66
C VAL A 296 -4.49 7.68 14.05
N LEU A 297 -3.60 7.44 13.06
CA LEU A 297 -2.20 7.14 13.32
C LEU A 297 -1.49 8.28 14.08
N ASN A 298 -1.69 9.52 13.65
CA ASN A 298 -1.11 10.69 14.31
C ASN A 298 -1.62 10.84 15.75
N ALA A 299 -2.90 10.57 15.99
CA ALA A 299 -3.48 10.58 17.34
C ALA A 299 -2.84 9.50 18.23
N ALA A 300 -2.64 8.30 17.70
CA ALA A 300 -2.00 7.20 18.42
C ALA A 300 -0.52 7.50 18.74
N ILE A 301 0.21 8.11 17.81
CA ILE A 301 1.60 8.56 18.02
C ILE A 301 1.63 9.65 19.12
N LYS A 302 0.77 10.64 19.03
CA LYS A 302 0.66 11.72 20.02
C LYS A 302 0.31 11.18 21.42
N ALA A 303 -0.56 10.17 21.48
CA ALA A 303 -0.94 9.50 22.72
C ALA A 303 0.13 8.53 23.24
N LYS A 304 1.25 8.35 22.52
CA LYS A 304 2.30 7.35 22.83
C LYS A 304 1.75 5.92 22.92
N ASN A 305 0.68 5.62 22.17
CA ASN A 305 0.10 4.28 22.07
C ASN A 305 0.81 3.40 21.02
N VAL A 306 1.56 4.01 20.12
CA VAL A 306 2.45 3.31 19.18
C VAL A 306 3.87 3.42 19.71
N VAL A 307 4.55 2.27 19.82
CA VAL A 307 5.92 2.16 20.32
C VAL A 307 6.84 1.72 19.19
N SER A 308 7.87 2.51 18.92
CA SER A 308 8.95 2.21 17.98
C SER A 308 10.17 3.06 18.34
N SER A 309 11.35 2.51 18.13
CA SER A 309 12.63 3.26 18.15
C SER A 309 12.85 4.06 16.86
N LYS A 310 11.98 3.89 15.85
CA LYS A 310 12.06 4.52 14.53
C LYS A 310 10.93 5.52 14.36
N LYS A 311 11.09 6.44 13.41
CA LYS A 311 9.98 7.29 12.95
C LYS A 311 8.88 6.42 12.36
N ILE A 312 7.68 6.49 12.93
CA ILE A 312 6.51 5.76 12.44
C ILE A 312 6.14 6.23 11.03
N ARG A 313 5.95 5.27 10.12
CA ARG A 313 5.60 5.53 8.72
C ARG A 313 4.20 5.02 8.41
N PHE A 314 3.63 5.55 7.32
CA PHE A 314 2.37 5.09 6.77
C PHE A 314 2.59 4.62 5.33
N TRP A 315 2.22 3.37 5.02
CA TRP A 315 2.44 2.72 3.72
C TRP A 315 1.13 2.23 3.11
N VAL A 316 1.16 2.08 1.80
CA VAL A 316 0.19 1.33 1.02
C VAL A 316 0.95 0.13 0.46
N THR A 317 0.68 -1.05 1.00
CA THR A 317 1.41 -2.28 0.69
C THR A 317 0.71 -3.15 -0.35
N GLU A 318 -0.48 -2.73 -0.76
CA GLU A 318 -1.23 -3.34 -1.85
C GLU A 318 -2.25 -2.37 -2.41
N PHE A 319 -2.19 -2.13 -3.71
CA PHE A 319 -3.18 -1.35 -4.44
C PHE A 319 -3.03 -1.52 -5.96
N SER A 320 -4.14 -1.60 -6.69
CA SER A 320 -4.20 -1.53 -8.15
C SER A 320 -5.63 -1.29 -8.63
N TRP A 321 -5.80 -1.18 -9.94
CA TRP A 321 -7.04 -1.37 -10.68
C TRP A 321 -6.82 -2.43 -11.76
N ASP A 322 -7.87 -3.17 -12.11
CA ASP A 322 -7.86 -3.98 -13.33
C ASP A 322 -8.07 -3.09 -14.55
N SER A 323 -7.31 -3.33 -15.61
CA SER A 323 -7.33 -2.50 -16.82
C SER A 323 -8.24 -3.08 -17.92
N LYS A 324 -8.86 -2.18 -18.65
CA LYS A 324 -9.57 -2.51 -19.90
C LYS A 324 -8.81 -1.94 -21.10
N PRO A 325 -8.28 -2.79 -22.02
CA PRO A 325 -8.21 -4.25 -21.94
C PRO A 325 -7.22 -4.71 -20.85
N PRO A 326 -7.21 -6.01 -20.46
CA PRO A 326 -7.99 -7.13 -20.97
C PRO A 326 -9.34 -7.33 -20.26
N ASP A 327 -9.52 -6.85 -19.00
CA ASP A 327 -10.79 -7.01 -18.30
C ASP A 327 -11.87 -6.11 -18.91
N PRO A 328 -12.97 -6.66 -19.46
CA PRO A 328 -14.05 -5.84 -20.03
C PRO A 328 -14.72 -4.91 -19.02
N LYS A 329 -14.64 -5.23 -17.70
CA LYS A 329 -15.17 -4.44 -16.59
C LYS A 329 -14.11 -3.52 -15.97
N GLY A 330 -12.85 -3.65 -16.37
CA GLY A 330 -11.73 -2.89 -15.86
C GLY A 330 -11.79 -1.40 -16.19
N VAL A 331 -10.88 -0.64 -15.60
CA VAL A 331 -10.71 0.78 -15.88
C VAL A 331 -10.16 0.95 -17.31
N PRO A 332 -10.77 1.80 -18.15
CA PRO A 332 -10.21 2.10 -19.47
C PRO A 332 -8.75 2.55 -19.35
N ILE A 333 -7.85 1.91 -20.10
CA ILE A 333 -6.39 2.05 -19.92
C ILE A 333 -5.90 3.51 -20.01
N ALA A 334 -6.51 4.35 -20.81
CA ALA A 334 -6.17 5.77 -20.89
C ALA A 334 -6.53 6.52 -19.60
N MET A 335 -7.66 6.16 -18.96
CA MET A 335 -8.10 6.70 -17.68
C MET A 335 -7.22 6.20 -16.55
N GLU A 336 -6.93 4.90 -16.54
CA GLU A 336 -6.05 4.29 -15.53
C GLU A 336 -4.65 4.90 -15.58
N THR A 337 -4.11 5.12 -16.78
CA THR A 337 -2.80 5.78 -16.97
C THR A 337 -2.74 7.15 -16.29
N ARG A 338 -3.80 7.95 -16.42
CA ARG A 338 -3.92 9.21 -15.68
C ARG A 338 -4.02 8.98 -14.17
N TRP A 339 -4.86 8.03 -13.76
CA TRP A 339 -5.15 7.77 -12.37
C TRP A 339 -3.94 7.25 -11.58
N VAL A 340 -3.06 6.47 -12.21
CA VAL A 340 -1.82 6.01 -11.58
C VAL A 340 -0.94 7.19 -11.12
N SER A 341 -0.74 8.20 -11.98
CA SER A 341 -0.02 9.42 -11.58
C SER A 341 -0.74 10.19 -10.48
N GLU A 342 -2.05 10.31 -10.58
CA GLU A 342 -2.86 11.03 -9.60
C GLU A 342 -2.92 10.28 -8.25
N MET A 343 -2.98 8.95 -8.26
CA MET A 343 -2.93 8.11 -7.07
C MET A 343 -1.62 8.32 -6.31
N LEU A 344 -0.47 8.30 -7.00
CA LEU A 344 0.84 8.54 -6.35
C LEU A 344 0.93 9.94 -5.73
N TYR A 345 0.39 10.96 -6.39
CA TYR A 345 0.29 12.30 -5.81
C TYR A 345 -0.58 12.33 -4.55
N ARG A 346 -1.77 11.71 -4.60
CA ARG A 346 -2.74 11.76 -3.49
C ARG A 346 -2.29 10.94 -2.29
N THR A 347 -1.71 9.77 -2.51
CA THR A 347 -1.12 8.97 -1.44
C THR A 347 0.04 9.72 -0.79
N TRP A 348 0.93 10.33 -1.58
CA TRP A 348 1.99 11.19 -1.07
C TRP A 348 1.43 12.35 -0.25
N SER A 349 0.41 13.05 -0.74
CA SER A 349 -0.20 14.19 -0.04
C SER A 349 -0.90 13.77 1.26
N SER A 350 -1.34 12.51 1.38
CA SER A 350 -1.90 11.93 2.61
C SER A 350 -0.83 11.46 3.60
N GLY A 351 0.47 11.68 3.29
CA GLY A 351 1.59 11.31 4.16
C GLY A 351 2.02 9.84 4.05
N VAL A 352 1.59 9.15 3.01
CA VAL A 352 2.11 7.82 2.65
C VAL A 352 3.52 7.97 2.09
N SER A 353 4.44 7.12 2.51
CA SER A 353 5.85 7.16 2.10
C SER A 353 6.30 5.96 1.25
N LEU A 354 5.45 4.96 1.07
CA LEU A 354 5.63 3.85 0.12
C LEU A 354 4.27 3.45 -0.44
N VAL A 355 4.22 3.21 -1.75
CA VAL A 355 3.09 2.57 -2.43
C VAL A 355 3.59 1.36 -3.21
N THR A 356 2.95 0.20 -3.01
CA THR A 356 3.21 -0.98 -3.83
C THR A 356 2.04 -1.26 -4.75
N TRP A 357 2.37 -1.44 -6.02
CA TRP A 357 1.40 -1.80 -7.07
C TRP A 357 1.16 -3.31 -7.08
N PHE A 358 -0.05 -3.74 -7.16
CA PHE A 358 -0.46 -5.14 -7.23
C PHE A 358 -1.10 -5.40 -8.60
N ILE A 359 -0.43 -6.04 -9.55
CA ILE A 359 0.77 -6.86 -9.60
C ILE A 359 1.71 -6.42 -10.75
N LEU A 360 2.84 -7.16 -11.03
CA LEU A 360 3.73 -6.79 -12.13
C LEU A 360 3.16 -7.12 -13.51
N ARG A 361 2.59 -8.32 -13.69
CA ARG A 361 2.03 -8.78 -14.97
C ARG A 361 0.62 -9.32 -14.76
N ASP A 362 -0.22 -9.19 -15.77
CA ASP A 362 -1.57 -9.75 -15.75
C ASP A 362 -1.53 -11.27 -15.51
N GLN A 363 -2.57 -11.77 -14.90
CA GLN A 363 -2.85 -13.20 -14.86
C GLN A 363 -3.59 -13.63 -16.15
N PRO A 364 -3.67 -14.94 -16.45
CA PRO A 364 -4.58 -15.46 -17.45
C PRO A 364 -6.01 -14.91 -17.27
N THR A 365 -6.72 -14.62 -18.34
CA THR A 365 -8.03 -13.92 -18.33
C THR A 365 -9.13 -14.65 -17.58
N ASN A 366 -8.98 -15.96 -17.36
CA ASN A 366 -9.86 -16.77 -16.51
C ASN A 366 -9.54 -16.65 -15.01
N LEU A 367 -8.46 -15.95 -14.65
CA LEU A 367 -8.09 -15.65 -13.27
C LEU A 367 -8.40 -14.20 -12.92
N GLN A 368 -8.26 -13.87 -11.64
CA GLN A 368 -8.92 -12.73 -11.03
C GLN A 368 -8.27 -11.37 -11.31
N TRP A 369 -6.96 -11.29 -11.66
CA TRP A 369 -6.25 -10.00 -11.64
C TRP A 369 -5.64 -9.63 -13.00
N GLN A 370 -6.21 -8.55 -13.58
CA GLN A 370 -5.74 -7.93 -14.82
C GLN A 370 -5.08 -6.57 -14.54
N SER A 371 -4.47 -6.46 -13.36
CA SER A 371 -3.90 -5.24 -12.80
C SER A 371 -2.38 -5.09 -13.02
N GLY A 372 -1.80 -5.95 -13.88
CA GLY A 372 -0.37 -5.93 -14.19
C GLY A 372 0.11 -4.60 -14.76
N LEU A 373 1.37 -4.22 -14.48
CA LEU A 373 2.09 -3.19 -15.23
C LEU A 373 2.44 -3.66 -16.66
N TYR A 374 2.35 -4.98 -16.88
CA TYR A 374 2.56 -5.64 -18.17
C TYR A 374 1.35 -6.48 -18.52
N TYR A 375 0.96 -6.47 -19.78
CA TYR A 375 0.04 -7.46 -20.34
C TYR A 375 0.67 -8.84 -20.34
N LEU A 376 -0.13 -9.88 -20.09
CA LEU A 376 0.31 -11.26 -20.19
C LEU A 376 0.67 -11.60 -21.63
N GLY A 377 1.88 -12.05 -21.86
CA GLY A 377 2.33 -12.56 -23.17
C GLY A 377 1.94 -14.02 -23.41
N SER A 378 1.86 -14.40 -24.66
CA SER A 378 1.43 -15.75 -25.09
C SER A 378 2.50 -16.85 -24.88
N THR A 379 3.78 -16.48 -24.88
CA THR A 379 4.92 -17.42 -24.83
C THR A 379 5.81 -17.24 -23.59
N GLY A 380 5.19 -16.89 -22.45
CA GLY A 380 5.91 -16.64 -21.19
C GLY A 380 6.31 -15.19 -20.98
N VAL A 381 7.10 -14.94 -19.91
CA VAL A 381 7.42 -13.57 -19.47
C VAL A 381 8.18 -12.75 -20.50
N SER A 382 8.96 -13.36 -21.37
CA SER A 382 9.71 -12.66 -22.42
C SER A 382 8.81 -11.92 -23.41
N SER A 383 7.60 -12.44 -23.67
CA SER A 383 6.64 -11.89 -24.61
C SER A 383 5.65 -10.88 -23.99
N ASP A 384 5.72 -10.64 -22.68
CA ASP A 384 4.88 -9.63 -22.02
C ASP A 384 5.13 -8.23 -22.58
N LYS A 385 4.06 -7.47 -22.79
CA LYS A 385 4.13 -6.09 -23.29
C LYS A 385 3.84 -5.08 -22.18
N PRO A 386 4.61 -3.98 -22.06
CA PRO A 386 4.35 -2.97 -21.05
C PRO A 386 3.02 -2.27 -21.33
N LYS A 387 2.22 -2.06 -20.27
CA LYS A 387 1.03 -1.22 -20.34
C LYS A 387 1.40 0.27 -20.27
N PRO A 388 0.58 1.19 -20.80
CA PRO A 388 0.80 2.64 -20.67
C PRO A 388 0.94 3.10 -19.20
N ILE A 389 0.29 2.42 -18.25
CA ILE A 389 0.38 2.70 -16.82
C ILE A 389 1.79 2.55 -16.25
N LEU A 390 2.63 1.70 -16.85
CA LEU A 390 4.04 1.53 -16.43
C LEU A 390 4.80 2.86 -16.46
N ARG A 391 4.61 3.67 -17.53
CA ARG A 391 5.24 5.00 -17.63
C ARG A 391 4.70 5.95 -16.57
N ALA A 392 3.39 5.95 -16.34
CA ALA A 392 2.75 6.77 -15.31
C ALA A 392 3.20 6.41 -13.89
N PHE A 393 3.47 5.13 -13.64
CA PHE A 393 4.01 4.63 -12.37
C PHE A 393 5.49 5.01 -12.19
N ARG A 394 6.29 4.85 -13.25
CA ARG A 394 7.72 5.13 -13.24
C ARG A 394 8.03 6.63 -13.14
N PHE A 395 7.36 7.46 -13.95
CA PHE A 395 7.50 8.91 -13.98
C PHE A 395 6.16 9.60 -13.75
N PRO A 396 5.60 9.55 -12.51
CA PRO A 396 4.33 10.17 -12.20
C PRO A 396 4.42 11.68 -12.30
N PHE A 397 3.43 12.27 -12.97
CA PHE A 397 3.28 13.71 -13.08
C PHE A 397 1.80 14.09 -13.08
N VAL A 398 1.45 15.12 -12.31
CA VAL A 398 0.12 15.70 -12.29
C VAL A 398 0.16 17.22 -12.46
N ALA A 399 -0.87 17.74 -13.12
CA ALA A 399 -1.14 19.17 -13.27
C ALA A 399 -2.62 19.41 -12.89
N ILE A 400 -2.86 19.84 -11.64
CA ILE A 400 -4.22 19.95 -11.08
C ILE A 400 -4.65 21.40 -11.10
N PRO A 401 -5.70 21.77 -11.86
CA PRO A 401 -6.20 23.13 -11.91
C PRO A 401 -6.96 23.48 -10.62
N GLN A 402 -6.71 24.68 -10.12
CA GLN A 402 -7.40 25.27 -8.99
C GLN A 402 -7.92 26.65 -9.40
N VAL A 403 -9.23 26.78 -9.49
CA VAL A 403 -9.87 28.07 -9.77
C VAL A 403 -9.78 28.94 -8.54
N VAL A 404 -9.09 30.07 -8.65
CA VAL A 404 -8.93 31.06 -7.58
C VAL A 404 -9.97 32.17 -7.71
N SER A 405 -10.29 32.58 -8.96
CA SER A 405 -11.34 33.53 -9.29
C SER A 405 -11.83 33.29 -10.72
N LYS A 406 -12.89 34.01 -11.16
CA LYS A 406 -13.41 33.93 -12.54
C LYS A 406 -12.32 34.19 -13.60
N LYS A 407 -11.29 35.00 -13.28
CA LYS A 407 -10.20 35.38 -14.19
C LYS A 407 -8.87 34.65 -13.94
N LYS A 408 -8.75 33.87 -12.84
CA LYS A 408 -7.46 33.30 -12.43
C LYS A 408 -7.58 31.81 -12.06
N THR A 409 -6.91 30.97 -12.82
CA THR A 409 -6.70 29.56 -12.49
C THR A 409 -5.21 29.31 -12.24
N ILE A 410 -4.90 28.70 -11.11
CA ILE A 410 -3.57 28.22 -10.78
C ILE A 410 -3.51 26.71 -11.10
N VAL A 411 -2.40 26.25 -11.66
CA VAL A 411 -2.13 24.83 -11.85
C VAL A 411 -1.09 24.39 -10.84
N GLN A 412 -1.48 23.45 -9.98
CA GLN A 412 -0.56 22.78 -9.06
C GLN A 412 0.15 21.66 -9.82
N LEU A 413 1.46 21.76 -9.91
CA LEU A 413 2.33 20.77 -10.53
C LEU A 413 3.01 19.94 -9.45
N TRP A 414 3.01 18.64 -9.62
CA TRP A 414 3.75 17.70 -8.80
C TRP A 414 4.23 16.52 -9.64
N GLY A 415 5.39 16.01 -9.33
CA GLY A 415 5.88 14.75 -9.91
C GLY A 415 7.07 14.20 -9.15
N ARG A 416 7.49 13.01 -9.57
CA ARG A 416 8.67 12.30 -9.07
C ARG A 416 9.50 11.81 -10.25
N THR A 417 10.82 12.04 -10.21
CA THR A 417 11.75 11.52 -11.24
C THR A 417 11.73 9.97 -11.27
N PRO A 418 12.03 9.35 -12.42
CA PRO A 418 12.01 7.88 -12.59
C PRO A 418 12.90 7.14 -11.60
N THR A 419 14.04 7.74 -11.25
CA THR A 419 15.05 7.16 -10.35
C THR A 419 14.85 7.54 -8.88
N SER A 420 13.83 8.36 -8.59
CA SER A 420 13.61 8.92 -7.23
C SER A 420 14.84 9.65 -6.68
N SER A 421 15.58 10.35 -7.54
CA SER A 421 16.78 11.12 -7.22
C SER A 421 16.67 12.58 -7.67
N ALA A 422 17.52 13.42 -7.11
CA ALA A 422 17.64 14.82 -7.52
C ALA A 422 17.94 14.94 -9.01
N GLY A 423 17.48 16.04 -9.61
CA GLY A 423 17.70 16.31 -11.01
C GLY A 423 16.91 17.52 -11.51
N SER A 424 17.15 17.93 -12.71
CA SER A 424 16.46 19.02 -13.37
C SER A 424 15.32 18.51 -14.26
N VAL A 425 14.13 19.09 -14.11
CA VAL A 425 12.92 18.67 -14.82
C VAL A 425 12.31 19.87 -15.54
N VAL A 426 12.06 19.72 -16.83
CA VAL A 426 11.40 20.72 -17.68
C VAL A 426 9.90 20.41 -17.73
N ILE A 427 9.10 21.38 -17.32
CA ILE A 427 7.64 21.34 -17.48
C ILE A 427 7.30 21.94 -18.85
N GLU A 428 6.53 21.20 -19.62
CA GLU A 428 6.09 21.58 -20.95
C GLU A 428 4.56 21.58 -21.05
N ARG A 429 4.02 22.50 -21.88
CA ARG A 429 2.61 22.55 -22.26
C ARG A 429 2.43 22.23 -23.74
N LYS A 430 1.32 21.58 -24.10
CA LYS A 430 0.94 21.40 -25.50
C LYS A 430 0.41 22.72 -26.08
N SER A 431 0.91 23.13 -27.22
CA SER A 431 0.50 24.34 -27.98
C SER A 431 0.44 23.97 -29.46
N GLY A 432 -0.76 23.75 -30.00
CA GLY A 432 -0.93 23.12 -31.31
C GLY A 432 -0.30 21.72 -31.33
N SER A 433 0.50 21.40 -32.32
CA SER A 433 1.24 20.14 -32.45
C SER A 433 2.50 20.09 -31.58
N LYS A 434 3.04 21.24 -31.12
CA LYS A 434 4.34 21.34 -30.45
C LYS A 434 4.23 21.36 -28.92
N TRP A 435 5.30 20.89 -28.25
CA TRP A 435 5.50 21.07 -26.83
C TRP A 435 6.36 22.32 -26.58
N LYS A 436 5.88 23.22 -25.71
CA LYS A 436 6.58 24.46 -25.33
C LYS A 436 6.96 24.42 -23.86
N LYS A 437 8.20 24.76 -23.55
CA LYS A 437 8.70 24.90 -22.18
C LYS A 437 7.88 25.95 -21.43
N VAL A 438 7.51 25.63 -20.19
CA VAL A 438 6.83 26.53 -19.26
C VAL A 438 7.76 26.94 -18.12
N LYS A 439 8.46 25.94 -17.55
CA LYS A 439 9.33 26.15 -16.40
C LYS A 439 10.31 25.01 -16.26
N THR A 440 11.49 25.29 -15.70
CA THR A 440 12.41 24.27 -15.21
C THR A 440 12.31 24.19 -13.69
N LEU A 441 12.27 23.00 -13.14
CA LEU A 441 12.16 22.71 -11.70
C LEU A 441 13.32 21.81 -11.28
N SER A 442 13.80 21.98 -10.06
CA SER A 442 14.74 21.05 -9.43
C SER A 442 13.93 20.03 -8.60
N ALA A 443 14.19 18.76 -8.84
CA ALA A 443 13.73 17.68 -7.97
C ALA A 443 14.66 17.58 -6.76
N ASN A 444 14.08 17.32 -5.57
CA ASN A 444 14.84 17.12 -4.34
C ASN A 444 15.55 15.75 -4.31
N GLY A 445 16.29 15.44 -3.23
CA GLY A 445 17.00 14.18 -3.06
C GLY A 445 16.15 12.90 -3.12
N SER A 446 14.82 13.04 -3.04
CA SER A 446 13.85 11.93 -3.22
C SER A 446 13.15 11.98 -4.59
N GLY A 447 13.65 12.77 -5.52
CA GLY A 447 13.09 12.92 -6.86
C GLY A 447 11.84 13.76 -6.95
N ILE A 448 11.34 14.35 -5.86
CA ILE A 448 10.09 15.11 -5.85
C ILE A 448 10.32 16.52 -6.35
N PHE A 449 9.55 16.92 -7.37
CA PHE A 449 9.45 18.30 -7.85
C PHE A 449 8.01 18.80 -7.78
N LYS A 450 7.83 20.08 -7.44
CA LYS A 450 6.51 20.71 -7.33
C LYS A 450 6.59 22.22 -7.58
N ALA A 451 5.52 22.76 -8.14
CA ALA A 451 5.36 24.21 -8.33
C ALA A 451 3.88 24.57 -8.44
N SER A 452 3.60 25.86 -8.28
CA SER A 452 2.33 26.47 -8.66
C SER A 452 2.61 27.45 -9.80
N ILE A 453 1.81 27.39 -10.85
CA ILE A 453 1.90 28.33 -11.99
C ILE A 453 0.53 28.89 -12.30
N THR A 454 0.47 30.10 -12.84
CA THR A 454 -0.76 30.60 -13.46
C THR A 454 -1.02 29.78 -14.73
N LYS A 455 -2.25 29.35 -14.94
CA LYS A 455 -2.62 28.57 -16.13
C LYS A 455 -2.37 29.39 -17.39
N PRO A 456 -1.50 28.96 -18.31
CA PRO A 456 -1.33 29.64 -19.58
C PRO A 456 -2.62 29.58 -20.42
N ALA A 457 -2.89 30.63 -21.19
CA ALA A 457 -4.06 30.67 -22.08
C ALA A 457 -4.11 29.43 -23.00
N ASN A 458 -5.32 28.94 -23.27
CA ASN A 458 -5.59 27.82 -24.19
C ASN A 458 -4.82 26.53 -23.90
N THR A 459 -4.27 26.36 -22.68
CA THR A 459 -3.53 25.15 -22.29
C THR A 459 -4.45 24.11 -21.66
N VAL A 460 -4.39 22.89 -22.18
CA VAL A 460 -5.16 21.74 -21.67
C VAL A 460 -4.23 20.60 -21.21
N LEU A 461 -3.05 20.44 -21.80
CA LEU A 461 -2.13 19.34 -21.53
C LEU A 461 -0.78 19.85 -21.04
N PHE A 462 -0.24 19.17 -20.05
CA PHE A 462 1.11 19.35 -19.52
C PHE A 462 1.84 18.01 -19.48
N ARG A 463 3.18 18.03 -19.54
CA ARG A 463 4.06 16.90 -19.22
C ARG A 463 5.31 17.40 -18.49
N ALA A 464 5.99 16.47 -17.83
CA ALA A 464 7.32 16.65 -17.30
C ALA A 464 8.33 15.87 -18.15
N ARG A 465 9.50 16.42 -18.39
CA ARG A 465 10.62 15.79 -19.11
C ARG A 465 11.90 16.01 -18.32
N LEU A 466 12.78 15.01 -18.21
CA LEU A 466 14.11 15.23 -17.66
C LEU A 466 14.86 16.22 -18.55
N ALA A 467 15.70 17.07 -17.95
CA ALA A 467 16.38 18.14 -18.68
C ALA A 467 17.33 17.62 -19.76
N ASP A 468 17.94 16.45 -19.53
CA ASP A 468 18.80 15.73 -20.47
C ASP A 468 18.01 15.05 -21.62
N GLY A 469 16.68 15.05 -21.57
CA GLY A 469 15.84 14.44 -22.58
C GLY A 469 15.67 12.93 -22.49
N SER A 470 16.34 12.26 -21.55
CA SER A 470 16.38 10.79 -21.45
C SER A 470 15.03 10.14 -21.13
N ASP A 471 14.11 10.87 -20.46
CA ASP A 471 12.78 10.36 -20.12
C ASP A 471 11.73 11.47 -19.97
N GLN A 472 10.48 11.10 -20.12
CA GLN A 472 9.34 12.01 -19.97
C GLN A 472 8.10 11.31 -19.38
N SER A 473 7.29 12.06 -18.63
CA SER A 473 6.02 11.58 -18.11
C SER A 473 4.99 11.39 -19.22
N VAL A 474 3.89 10.69 -18.88
CA VAL A 474 2.67 10.79 -19.68
C VAL A 474 2.12 12.22 -19.60
N ALA A 475 1.45 12.64 -20.69
CA ALA A 475 0.77 13.92 -20.71
C ALA A 475 -0.44 13.92 -19.75
N PHE A 476 -0.54 14.96 -18.93
CA PHE A 476 -1.64 15.11 -17.97
C PHE A 476 -2.61 16.21 -18.42
N SER A 477 -3.89 15.82 -18.62
CA SER A 477 -4.94 16.75 -19.01
C SER A 477 -5.48 17.53 -17.81
N LEU A 478 -5.68 18.84 -17.97
CA LEU A 478 -6.38 19.67 -16.99
C LEU A 478 -7.88 19.37 -16.90
N LYS A 479 -8.45 18.74 -17.95
CA LYS A 479 -9.85 18.31 -17.96
C LYS A 479 -9.97 16.98 -17.24
N ALA A 480 -10.90 16.88 -16.27
CA ALA A 480 -11.25 15.61 -15.65
C ALA A 480 -11.93 14.68 -16.69
N PRO A 481 -11.82 13.36 -16.54
CA PRO A 481 -12.59 12.42 -17.35
C PRO A 481 -14.10 12.70 -17.26
N LYS A 482 -14.80 12.73 -18.39
CA LYS A 482 -16.24 13.03 -18.45
C LYS A 482 -17.10 11.92 -17.82
N HIS A 483 -16.67 10.68 -17.94
CA HIS A 483 -17.36 9.51 -17.40
C HIS A 483 -16.44 8.79 -16.43
N PRO A 484 -16.55 9.06 -15.12
CA PRO A 484 -15.76 8.33 -14.14
C PRO A 484 -16.18 6.86 -14.14
N TRP A 485 -15.20 5.97 -14.30
CA TRP A 485 -15.42 4.54 -14.12
C TRP A 485 -15.94 4.27 -12.69
N LYS A 486 -16.94 3.41 -12.61
CA LYS A 486 -17.46 2.86 -11.38
C LYS A 486 -17.42 1.35 -11.52
N GLY A 487 -16.69 0.70 -10.69
CA GLY A 487 -16.53 -0.75 -10.72
C GLY A 487 -16.46 -1.35 -9.34
N CYS A 488 -16.47 -2.65 -9.30
CA CYS A 488 -16.28 -3.42 -8.09
C CYS A 488 -14.93 -4.13 -8.17
N PRO A 489 -13.91 -3.70 -7.42
CA PRO A 489 -12.58 -4.28 -7.52
C PRO A 489 -12.52 -5.76 -7.14
N PHE A 490 -13.56 -6.31 -6.53
CA PHE A 490 -13.60 -7.70 -6.06
C PHE A 490 -14.87 -8.46 -6.43
N GLY A 491 -15.66 -7.99 -7.38
CA GLY A 491 -16.93 -8.64 -7.79
C GLY A 491 -18.04 -8.62 -6.73
N THR A 492 -17.84 -7.95 -5.59
CA THR A 492 -18.74 -7.95 -4.42
C THR A 492 -19.22 -6.54 -4.08
N CYS A 493 -19.77 -5.83 -5.05
CA CYS A 493 -20.48 -4.58 -4.81
C CYS A 493 -21.97 -4.83 -4.66
#